data_9e10d58bac19bfdec06dfa090f6b54b3
#
_entry.id   9e10d58bac19bfdec06dfa090f6b54b3
#
_cell.length_a   1.000
_cell.length_b   1.000
_cell.length_c   1.000
_cell.angle_alpha   90.00
_cell.angle_beta   90.00
_cell.angle_gamma   90.00
#
_symmetry.space_group_name_H-M   'P 1'
#
loop_
_entity.id
_entity.type
_entity.pdbx_description
1 polymer ?
#
loop_
_entity_poly.entity_id
_entity_poly.type
_entity_poly.pdbx_seq_one_letter_code
_entity_poly.pdbx_strand_id
1 'polypeptide(L)'
;MKIWKYILSAAALLSMGACNHDADEMVVPTRDVAIASHSALVVNDITAAEEFTLVWSAAKFGFETEVEYTVAVAVDGGAAVTLGTTLNLYYTTTNAALLEALNISLGGEFTVAFTVTATATTGETSSDSIEIALTNDKTGYLYVVASGATEAITKLVQFEKGKLRGFVQTAEAANVKLFVNNDATGTAYGVKGGALSAEADATAIALTAGLHYVQVNLDEAKIIDVELTSIGLIGEAVGGWDDASEANAMFTFDAAKGVWVAVVENVVKEKEYKVRFNKMWNVVDAANNEYNISLGGALNDLVMGGDNLVAKYDGKTTFTLDLSKYPYTMTEAGPAPTELYIIGGYQGWNHDAAHSTLKGENGVLKGFLYLPDTADAAQGFKLCSQHNWDGPNFGQKDDVINTDGDAGNLTLAPGLWHIVFDYYANTLTTTAITGVGLIGNGDVFGNWGSDVDMAYDATAQTWSVTIENVPADNDYKVRFNDDWGINLGGDATNLTQDGANLKTTKSGTVTFELNIFAHPYTIVEK
;
A
#
# COMPACT_ATOMS: atom_id res chain seq x y z
N MET A 1 -22.17 3.86 33.14
CA MET A 1 -23.26 4.30 32.23
C MET A 1 -23.15 3.68 30.82
N LYS A 2 -22.13 2.80 30.56
CA LYS A 2 -21.94 2.11 29.26
C LYS A 2 -22.78 0.82 29.09
N ILE A 3 -23.27 0.23 30.16
CA ILE A 3 -24.08 -1.01 30.14
C ILE A 3 -25.43 -0.84 29.40
N TRP A 4 -25.94 0.37 29.27
CA TRP A 4 -27.27 0.63 28.66
C TRP A 4 -27.30 0.48 27.13
N LYS A 5 -26.19 0.58 26.43
CA LYS A 5 -26.19 0.43 24.96
C LYS A 5 -26.35 -1.02 24.48
N TYR A 6 -25.88 -1.97 25.28
CA TYR A 6 -26.00 -3.40 24.94
C TYR A 6 -27.31 -4.02 25.45
N ILE A 7 -27.92 -3.44 26.47
CA ILE A 7 -29.21 -3.91 26.99
C ILE A 7 -30.37 -3.59 26.03
N LEU A 8 -30.29 -2.52 25.22
CA LEU A 8 -31.32 -2.18 24.25
C LEU A 8 -31.44 -3.15 23.06
N SER A 9 -30.33 -3.79 22.65
CA SER A 9 -30.36 -4.78 21.57
C SER A 9 -30.96 -6.14 22.00
N ALA A 10 -30.83 -6.50 23.28
CA ALA A 10 -31.47 -7.71 23.82
C ALA A 10 -32.97 -7.53 24.07
N ALA A 11 -33.46 -6.31 24.34
CA ALA A 11 -34.85 -6.03 24.58
C ALA A 11 -35.75 -6.05 23.32
N ALA A 12 -35.15 -5.84 22.12
CA ALA A 12 -35.89 -5.84 20.86
C ALA A 12 -36.33 -7.24 20.38
N LEU A 13 -35.84 -8.33 20.97
CA LEU A 13 -36.21 -9.71 20.67
C LEU A 13 -37.39 -10.25 21.53
N LEU A 14 -37.92 -9.43 22.45
CA LEU A 14 -38.95 -9.85 23.41
C LEU A 14 -40.40 -9.51 23.03
N SER A 15 -40.69 -8.94 21.85
CA SER A 15 -42.01 -8.40 21.53
C SER A 15 -42.75 -9.08 20.37
N MET A 16 -42.60 -10.39 20.15
CA MET A 16 -43.56 -11.09 19.30
C MET A 16 -43.99 -12.43 19.91
N GLY A 17 -45.08 -12.40 20.62
CA GLY A 17 -45.70 -13.63 21.09
C GLY A 17 -46.74 -13.42 22.20
N ALA A 18 -47.80 -12.71 21.90
CA ALA A 18 -49.00 -12.79 22.72
C ALA A 18 -50.22 -12.75 21.81
N CYS A 19 -50.91 -13.87 21.70
CA CYS A 19 -52.34 -14.06 21.70
C CYS A 19 -52.70 -15.44 21.16
N ASN A 20 -52.96 -16.40 22.05
CA ASN A 20 -54.18 -17.23 21.93
C ASN A 20 -54.51 -17.81 23.30
N HIS A 21 -55.75 -17.63 23.66
CA HIS A 21 -56.35 -18.02 24.91
C HIS A 21 -57.02 -19.41 24.73
N ASP A 22 -56.37 -20.44 25.29
CA ASP A 22 -57.05 -21.63 25.73
C ASP A 22 -56.43 -22.10 27.05
N ALA A 23 -57.23 -22.12 28.12
CA ALA A 23 -56.82 -22.51 29.44
C ALA A 23 -56.77 -24.03 29.51
N ASP A 24 -55.66 -24.65 29.15
CA ASP A 24 -55.23 -25.94 29.69
C ASP A 24 -53.76 -26.17 29.25
N GLU A 25 -52.87 -26.27 30.26
CA GLU A 25 -51.44 -26.39 30.21
C GLU A 25 -50.69 -25.13 29.75
N MET A 26 -50.13 -24.40 30.72
CA MET A 26 -49.15 -23.37 30.45
C MET A 26 -47.88 -24.03 29.91
N VAL A 27 -47.79 -24.19 28.58
CA VAL A 27 -46.59 -24.70 27.92
C VAL A 27 -45.52 -23.62 28.08
N VAL A 28 -44.61 -23.80 29.03
CA VAL A 28 -43.43 -22.98 29.14
C VAL A 28 -42.56 -23.29 27.91
N PRO A 29 -42.27 -22.30 27.04
CA PRO A 29 -41.55 -22.59 25.82
C PRO A 29 -40.12 -23.02 26.14
N THR A 30 -39.57 -23.93 25.33
CA THR A 30 -38.15 -24.23 25.31
C THR A 30 -37.41 -23.24 24.40
N ARG A 31 -36.24 -22.81 24.79
CA ARG A 31 -35.37 -21.99 24.00
C ARG A 31 -33.92 -22.22 24.43
N ASP A 32 -33.04 -22.46 23.45
CA ASP A 32 -31.61 -22.59 23.71
C ASP A 32 -31.01 -21.24 24.09
N VAL A 33 -29.89 -21.30 24.84
CA VAL A 33 -29.02 -20.14 25.04
C VAL A 33 -28.46 -19.71 23.68
N ALA A 34 -28.37 -18.41 23.44
CA ALA A 34 -27.73 -17.88 22.22
C ALA A 34 -26.88 -16.67 22.56
N ILE A 35 -25.60 -16.73 22.19
CA ILE A 35 -24.60 -15.67 22.43
C ILE A 35 -24.79 -14.58 21.36
N ALA A 36 -24.78 -13.33 21.78
CA ALA A 36 -24.76 -12.20 20.86
C ALA A 36 -23.40 -12.10 20.13
N SER A 37 -23.43 -11.65 18.86
CA SER A 37 -22.21 -11.41 18.10
C SER A 37 -21.28 -10.41 18.81
N HIS A 38 -19.99 -10.64 18.73
CA HIS A 38 -18.96 -9.77 19.29
C HIS A 38 -17.91 -9.41 18.22
N SER A 39 -17.36 -8.19 18.30
CA SER A 39 -16.24 -7.78 17.44
C SER A 39 -14.94 -8.47 17.85
N ALA A 40 -13.94 -8.44 16.97
CA ALA A 40 -12.58 -8.87 17.29
C ALA A 40 -12.03 -8.14 18.51
N LEU A 41 -11.17 -8.83 19.27
CA LEU A 41 -10.51 -8.30 20.45
C LEU A 41 -9.06 -7.94 20.14
N VAL A 42 -8.65 -6.74 20.56
CA VAL A 42 -7.23 -6.32 20.54
C VAL A 42 -6.78 -6.13 21.98
N VAL A 43 -5.82 -6.94 22.41
CA VAL A 43 -5.29 -6.91 23.76
C VAL A 43 -3.81 -6.53 23.75
N ASN A 44 -3.47 -5.48 24.47
CA ASN A 44 -2.11 -4.96 24.61
C ASN A 44 -1.99 -4.23 25.96
N ASP A 45 -0.83 -3.65 26.24
CA ASP A 45 -0.59 -2.93 27.51
C ASP A 45 -1.57 -1.78 27.77
N ILE A 46 -2.18 -1.20 26.73
CA ILE A 46 -3.15 -0.10 26.86
C ILE A 46 -4.55 -0.64 27.12
N THR A 47 -4.93 -1.71 26.42
CA THR A 47 -6.26 -2.32 26.51
C THR A 47 -6.37 -3.39 27.58
N ALA A 48 -5.27 -3.75 28.27
CA ALA A 48 -5.23 -4.82 29.28
C ALA A 48 -6.27 -4.64 30.41
N ALA A 49 -6.51 -3.41 30.85
CA ALA A 49 -7.49 -3.08 31.89
C ALA A 49 -8.92 -2.87 31.36
N GLU A 50 -9.12 -2.88 30.04
CA GLU A 50 -10.46 -2.75 29.46
C GLU A 50 -11.32 -3.96 29.79
N GLU A 51 -12.63 -3.71 30.00
CA GLU A 51 -13.59 -4.77 30.28
C GLU A 51 -14.11 -5.39 28.96
N PHE A 52 -14.08 -6.72 28.91
CA PHE A 52 -14.76 -7.53 27.93
C PHE A 52 -16.05 -8.06 28.53
N THR A 53 -17.18 -7.88 27.82
CA THR A 53 -18.50 -8.36 28.27
C THR A 53 -19.14 -9.22 27.21
N LEU A 54 -19.35 -10.50 27.51
CA LEU A 54 -20.13 -11.42 26.70
C LEU A 54 -21.61 -11.38 27.14
N VAL A 55 -22.53 -11.32 26.19
CA VAL A 55 -23.96 -11.21 26.44
C VAL A 55 -24.70 -12.35 25.70
N TRP A 56 -25.74 -12.91 26.31
CA TRP A 56 -26.56 -13.99 25.70
C TRP A 56 -28.03 -13.86 26.02
N SER A 57 -28.87 -14.62 25.31
CA SER A 57 -30.29 -14.75 25.60
C SER A 57 -30.55 -15.86 26.61
N ALA A 58 -31.56 -15.70 27.46
CA ALA A 58 -31.91 -16.71 28.46
C ALA A 58 -32.31 -18.05 27.83
N ALA A 59 -31.75 -19.15 28.31
CA ALA A 59 -32.26 -20.48 28.04
C ALA A 59 -33.62 -20.71 28.72
N LYS A 60 -34.49 -21.55 28.11
CA LYS A 60 -35.77 -22.00 28.68
C LYS A 60 -35.88 -23.49 28.49
N PHE A 61 -36.18 -24.22 29.56
CA PHE A 61 -36.19 -25.69 29.59
C PHE A 61 -37.58 -26.32 29.53
N GLY A 62 -38.64 -25.54 29.29
CA GLY A 62 -40.02 -26.02 29.26
C GLY A 62 -40.70 -26.09 30.64
N PHE A 63 -39.99 -25.65 31.68
CA PHE A 63 -40.49 -25.50 33.05
C PHE A 63 -39.82 -24.31 33.72
N GLU A 64 -40.40 -23.83 34.82
CA GLU A 64 -39.81 -22.73 35.59
C GLU A 64 -38.66 -23.24 36.46
N THR A 65 -37.48 -22.70 36.29
CA THR A 65 -36.28 -23.08 37.05
C THR A 65 -35.29 -21.89 37.10
N GLU A 66 -34.49 -21.87 38.13
CA GLU A 66 -33.31 -21.03 38.13
C GLU A 66 -32.28 -21.63 37.16
N VAL A 67 -31.63 -20.79 36.40
CA VAL A 67 -30.63 -21.18 35.39
C VAL A 67 -29.29 -20.52 35.72
N GLU A 68 -28.28 -21.35 35.96
CA GLU A 68 -26.90 -20.90 36.10
C GLU A 68 -26.18 -21.00 34.76
N TYR A 69 -25.41 -19.99 34.41
CA TYR A 69 -24.63 -19.93 33.18
C TYR A 69 -23.14 -20.08 33.50
N THR A 70 -22.53 -21.12 32.96
CA THR A 70 -21.08 -21.32 32.99
C THR A 70 -20.47 -20.75 31.71
N VAL A 71 -19.49 -19.87 31.84
CA VAL A 71 -18.74 -19.30 30.72
C VAL A 71 -17.37 -19.94 30.65
N ALA A 72 -17.04 -20.53 29.52
CA ALA A 72 -15.74 -21.14 29.25
C ALA A 72 -15.15 -20.55 27.97
N VAL A 73 -13.82 -20.62 27.86
CA VAL A 73 -13.06 -20.11 26.73
C VAL A 73 -12.00 -21.12 26.30
N ALA A 74 -11.79 -21.24 24.98
CA ALA A 74 -10.72 -22.04 24.40
C ALA A 74 -9.98 -21.23 23.33
N VAL A 75 -8.70 -21.47 23.15
CA VAL A 75 -7.88 -20.86 22.10
C VAL A 75 -7.50 -21.89 21.05
N ASP A 76 -7.63 -21.53 19.77
CA ASP A 76 -7.23 -22.32 18.60
C ASP A 76 -7.69 -23.80 18.64
N GLY A 77 -8.91 -24.02 19.14
CA GLY A 77 -9.48 -25.37 19.29
C GLY A 77 -8.89 -26.20 20.43
N GLY A 78 -8.13 -25.59 21.33
CA GLY A 78 -7.56 -26.25 22.52
C GLY A 78 -8.60 -26.59 23.60
N ALA A 79 -8.12 -27.01 24.76
CA ALA A 79 -8.97 -27.32 25.91
C ALA A 79 -9.65 -26.08 26.44
N ALA A 80 -10.97 -26.17 26.72
CA ALA A 80 -11.73 -25.08 27.30
C ALA A 80 -11.36 -24.85 28.78
N VAL A 81 -11.21 -23.57 29.15
CA VAL A 81 -10.99 -23.11 30.52
C VAL A 81 -12.23 -22.37 31.00
N THR A 82 -12.74 -22.71 32.17
CA THR A 82 -13.87 -22.01 32.77
C THR A 82 -13.45 -20.64 33.30
N LEU A 83 -14.08 -19.58 32.80
CA LEU A 83 -13.88 -18.21 33.29
C LEU A 83 -14.67 -17.94 34.58
N GLY A 84 -15.87 -18.51 34.69
CA GLY A 84 -16.72 -18.38 35.86
C GLY A 84 -18.17 -18.78 35.62
N THR A 85 -19.02 -18.60 36.65
CA THR A 85 -20.45 -18.81 36.60
C THR A 85 -21.21 -17.55 36.99
N THR A 86 -22.45 -17.41 36.48
CA THR A 86 -23.35 -16.27 36.77
C THR A 86 -24.82 -16.64 36.61
N LEU A 87 -25.69 -15.95 37.32
CA LEU A 87 -27.12 -15.98 37.09
C LEU A 87 -27.61 -14.88 36.14
N ASN A 88 -26.71 -13.96 35.76
CA ASN A 88 -27.01 -12.89 34.82
C ASN A 88 -26.92 -13.39 33.36
N LEU A 89 -27.50 -12.63 32.44
CA LEU A 89 -27.43 -12.88 31.00
C LEU A 89 -26.19 -12.22 30.36
N TYR A 90 -25.16 -12.01 31.16
CA TYR A 90 -23.86 -11.49 30.74
C TYR A 90 -22.77 -11.93 31.70
N TYR A 91 -21.54 -11.94 31.19
CA TYR A 91 -20.32 -12.14 31.96
C TYR A 91 -19.31 -11.08 31.60
N THR A 92 -18.72 -10.42 32.58
CA THR A 92 -17.70 -9.39 32.38
C THR A 92 -16.39 -9.82 33.00
N THR A 93 -15.30 -9.66 32.24
CA THR A 93 -13.91 -9.86 32.68
C THR A 93 -13.04 -8.76 32.11
N THR A 94 -11.77 -8.64 32.54
CA THR A 94 -10.81 -7.76 31.89
C THR A 94 -10.05 -8.51 30.80
N ASN A 95 -9.55 -7.79 29.82
CA ASN A 95 -8.71 -8.37 28.79
C ASN A 95 -7.45 -9.05 29.38
N ALA A 96 -6.85 -8.49 30.43
CA ALA A 96 -5.72 -9.10 31.13
C ALA A 96 -6.08 -10.45 31.77
N ALA A 97 -7.24 -10.54 32.46
CA ALA A 97 -7.71 -11.77 33.08
C ALA A 97 -8.07 -12.84 32.02
N LEU A 98 -8.58 -12.43 30.85
CA LEU A 98 -8.82 -13.32 29.73
C LEU A 98 -7.51 -13.95 29.19
N LEU A 99 -6.47 -13.14 28.98
CA LEU A 99 -5.16 -13.64 28.53
C LEU A 99 -4.52 -14.59 29.55
N GLU A 100 -4.63 -14.26 30.84
CA GLU A 100 -4.12 -15.13 31.92
C GLU A 100 -4.86 -16.46 31.92
N ALA A 101 -6.17 -16.48 31.82
CA ALA A 101 -6.97 -17.70 31.75
C ALA A 101 -6.61 -18.57 30.54
N LEU A 102 -6.35 -17.96 29.39
CA LEU A 102 -5.96 -18.65 28.16
C LEU A 102 -4.48 -19.09 28.16
N ASN A 103 -3.68 -18.63 29.11
CA ASN A 103 -2.21 -18.83 29.17
C ASN A 103 -1.52 -18.45 27.84
N ILE A 104 -1.99 -17.37 27.20
CA ILE A 104 -1.44 -16.86 25.95
C ILE A 104 -0.26 -15.94 26.25
N SER A 105 0.90 -16.24 25.64
CA SER A 105 2.06 -15.34 25.66
C SER A 105 1.84 -14.17 24.70
N LEU A 106 2.45 -13.01 25.02
CA LEU A 106 2.34 -11.79 24.20
C LEU A 106 2.90 -11.98 22.78
N GLY A 107 2.13 -11.52 21.80
CA GLY A 107 2.47 -11.47 20.37
C GLY A 107 1.83 -12.61 19.56
N GLY A 108 0.76 -12.33 18.84
CA GLY A 108 0.12 -13.25 17.92
C GLY A 108 -1.34 -12.94 17.63
N GLU A 109 -1.86 -13.64 16.64
CA GLU A 109 -3.28 -13.68 16.29
C GLU A 109 -3.82 -15.06 16.67
N PHE A 110 -4.98 -15.08 17.29
CA PHE A 110 -5.61 -16.30 17.83
C PHE A 110 -7.10 -16.29 17.48
N THR A 111 -7.67 -17.49 17.37
CA THR A 111 -9.13 -17.67 17.38
C THR A 111 -9.55 -18.12 18.76
N VAL A 112 -10.41 -17.36 19.42
CA VAL A 112 -10.89 -17.66 20.76
C VAL A 112 -12.36 -18.05 20.69
N ALA A 113 -12.67 -19.27 21.11
CA ALA A 113 -14.03 -19.79 21.19
C ALA A 113 -14.59 -19.58 22.60
N PHE A 114 -15.63 -18.77 22.74
CA PHE A 114 -16.39 -18.62 23.98
C PHE A 114 -17.59 -19.54 23.96
N THR A 115 -17.77 -20.32 25.00
CA THR A 115 -18.92 -21.20 25.19
C THR A 115 -19.69 -20.79 26.43
N VAL A 116 -21.00 -20.62 26.30
CA VAL A 116 -21.94 -20.41 27.43
C VAL A 116 -22.80 -21.64 27.56
N THR A 117 -22.77 -22.27 28.74
CA THR A 117 -23.60 -23.40 29.08
C THR A 117 -24.60 -23.00 30.15
N ALA A 118 -25.87 -23.00 29.80
CA ALA A 118 -26.98 -22.82 30.72
C ALA A 118 -27.33 -24.16 31.38
N THR A 119 -27.46 -24.20 32.71
CA THR A 119 -27.79 -25.39 33.48
C THR A 119 -29.00 -25.10 34.37
N ALA A 120 -30.08 -25.86 34.23
CA ALA A 120 -31.22 -25.83 35.12
C ALA A 120 -30.90 -26.51 36.46
N THR A 121 -31.61 -26.20 37.53
CA THR A 121 -31.44 -26.87 38.83
C THR A 121 -31.69 -28.38 38.78
N THR A 122 -32.40 -28.86 37.79
CA THR A 122 -32.69 -30.29 37.52
C THR A 122 -31.56 -31.00 36.76
N GLY A 123 -30.57 -30.24 36.24
CA GLY A 123 -29.40 -30.77 35.55
C GLY A 123 -29.50 -30.75 34.04
N GLU A 124 -30.60 -30.34 33.42
CA GLU A 124 -30.67 -30.13 31.97
C GLU A 124 -29.78 -28.96 31.56
N THR A 125 -29.18 -29.09 30.38
CA THR A 125 -28.22 -28.10 29.85
C THR A 125 -28.55 -27.68 28.43
N SER A 126 -28.24 -26.43 28.09
CA SER A 126 -28.23 -25.89 26.74
C SER A 126 -26.94 -25.09 26.56
N SER A 127 -26.26 -25.21 25.44
CA SER A 127 -24.97 -24.52 25.18
C SER A 127 -24.95 -23.84 23.83
N ASP A 128 -24.24 -22.72 23.75
CA ASP A 128 -23.91 -22.03 22.51
C ASP A 128 -22.43 -21.57 22.53
N SER A 129 -21.84 -21.42 21.34
CA SER A 129 -20.45 -21.02 21.18
C SER A 129 -20.28 -19.99 20.07
N ILE A 130 -19.40 -19.02 20.29
CA ILE A 130 -19.01 -18.03 19.32
C ILE A 130 -17.48 -17.97 19.20
N GLU A 131 -16.97 -17.87 17.98
CA GLU A 131 -15.54 -17.64 17.72
C GLU A 131 -15.28 -16.15 17.52
N ILE A 132 -14.26 -15.63 18.18
CA ILE A 132 -13.83 -14.24 18.14
C ILE A 132 -12.34 -14.21 17.81
N ALA A 133 -11.96 -13.42 16.80
CA ALA A 133 -10.55 -13.15 16.54
C ALA A 133 -9.94 -12.32 17.68
N LEU A 134 -8.80 -12.74 18.21
CA LEU A 134 -8.05 -12.04 19.25
C LEU A 134 -6.65 -11.74 18.74
N THR A 135 -6.29 -10.46 18.68
CA THR A 135 -4.93 -10.02 18.43
C THR A 135 -4.30 -9.63 19.77
N ASN A 136 -3.20 -10.30 20.11
CA ASN A 136 -2.42 -9.99 21.30
C ASN A 136 -1.08 -9.41 20.87
N ASP A 137 -0.92 -8.09 20.94
CA ASP A 137 0.27 -7.35 20.53
C ASP A 137 1.01 -6.81 21.76
N LYS A 138 2.35 -6.94 21.75
CA LYS A 138 3.19 -6.31 22.79
C LYS A 138 3.15 -4.79 22.73
N THR A 139 2.95 -4.26 21.52
CA THR A 139 2.98 -2.83 21.27
C THR A 139 1.60 -2.25 21.46
N GLY A 140 1.45 -1.34 22.40
CA GLY A 140 0.22 -0.56 22.55
C GLY A 140 0.04 0.43 21.40
N TYR A 141 -1.21 0.59 20.93
CA TYR A 141 -1.58 1.55 19.91
C TYR A 141 -2.72 2.45 20.38
N LEU A 142 -2.72 3.69 19.91
CA LEU A 142 -3.91 4.54 19.90
C LEU A 142 -4.21 4.94 18.46
N TYR A 143 -5.43 4.69 18.04
CA TYR A 143 -5.88 4.95 16.68
C TYR A 143 -6.42 6.38 16.56
N VAL A 144 -5.89 7.12 15.59
CA VAL A 144 -6.27 8.51 15.33
C VAL A 144 -7.48 8.52 14.41
N VAL A 145 -8.64 8.89 14.92
CA VAL A 145 -9.91 8.88 14.18
C VAL A 145 -10.47 10.28 14.06
N ALA A 146 -10.79 10.70 12.84
CA ALA A 146 -11.44 11.98 12.59
C ALA A 146 -12.89 11.98 13.11
N SER A 147 -13.37 13.13 13.52
CA SER A 147 -14.74 13.30 14.02
C SER A 147 -15.76 12.86 12.96
N GLY A 148 -16.58 11.87 13.31
CA GLY A 148 -17.60 11.30 12.43
C GLY A 148 -17.10 10.15 11.52
N ALA A 149 -15.81 9.84 11.52
CA ALA A 149 -15.28 8.67 10.85
C ALA A 149 -15.43 7.40 11.71
N THR A 150 -15.45 6.26 11.04
CA THR A 150 -15.51 4.91 11.66
C THR A 150 -14.19 4.15 11.51
N GLU A 151 -13.24 4.71 10.78
CA GLU A 151 -11.91 4.13 10.54
C GLU A 151 -10.82 5.14 10.92
N ALA A 152 -9.69 4.63 11.37
CA ALA A 152 -8.56 5.46 11.75
C ALA A 152 -7.82 6.01 10.52
N ILE A 153 -7.37 7.26 10.62
CA ILE A 153 -6.41 7.85 9.66
C ILE A 153 -5.07 7.12 9.77
N THR A 154 -4.59 6.91 11.01
CA THR A 154 -3.32 6.28 11.34
C THR A 154 -3.34 5.83 12.81
N LYS A 155 -2.21 5.34 13.31
CA LYS A 155 -2.06 4.96 14.72
C LYS A 155 -0.81 5.59 15.35
N LEU A 156 -0.92 5.94 16.64
CA LEU A 156 0.22 6.23 17.49
C LEU A 156 0.73 4.92 18.08
N VAL A 157 2.04 4.77 18.17
CA VAL A 157 2.71 3.54 18.61
C VAL A 157 3.38 3.76 19.95
N GLN A 158 3.20 2.82 20.86
CA GLN A 158 3.84 2.86 22.18
C GLN A 158 5.35 2.62 22.04
N PHE A 159 6.15 3.57 22.48
CA PHE A 159 7.61 3.47 22.51
C PHE A 159 8.16 3.31 23.94
N GLU A 160 7.36 3.65 24.94
CA GLU A 160 7.59 3.45 26.37
C GLU A 160 6.22 3.25 27.03
N LYS A 161 6.15 2.53 28.12
CA LYS A 161 4.87 2.24 28.80
C LYS A 161 4.07 3.54 29.05
N GLY A 162 2.85 3.57 28.55
CA GLY A 162 1.96 4.72 28.64
C GLY A 162 2.33 5.92 27.75
N LYS A 163 3.43 5.85 26.98
CA LYS A 163 3.85 6.90 26.05
C LYS A 163 3.77 6.43 24.61
N LEU A 164 2.97 7.10 23.80
CA LEU A 164 2.75 6.77 22.40
C LEU A 164 3.05 7.96 21.50
N ARG A 165 3.52 7.70 20.29
CA ARG A 165 3.82 8.74 19.31
C ARG A 165 3.59 8.27 17.88
N GLY A 166 3.41 9.22 16.97
CA GLY A 166 3.29 8.92 15.54
C GLY A 166 3.14 10.16 14.69
N PHE A 167 3.12 9.93 13.38
CA PHE A 167 2.83 10.96 12.39
C PHE A 167 1.36 10.90 11.98
N VAL A 168 0.73 12.06 11.83
CA VAL A 168 -0.67 12.21 11.40
C VAL A 168 -0.71 13.16 10.22
N GLN A 169 -1.05 12.65 9.03
CA GLN A 169 -1.22 13.47 7.83
C GLN A 169 -2.70 13.78 7.63
N THR A 170 -3.05 15.05 7.47
CA THR A 170 -4.41 15.51 7.16
C THR A 170 -4.43 16.34 5.89
N ALA A 171 -5.38 16.09 4.99
CA ALA A 171 -5.53 16.86 3.75
C ALA A 171 -6.10 18.27 4.01
N GLU A 172 -6.91 18.40 5.05
CA GLU A 172 -7.54 19.63 5.52
C GLU A 172 -7.57 19.64 7.06
N ALA A 173 -7.91 20.77 7.65
CA ALA A 173 -8.02 20.85 9.11
C ALA A 173 -9.02 19.82 9.65
N ALA A 174 -8.60 19.05 10.64
CA ALA A 174 -9.37 17.94 11.19
C ALA A 174 -9.46 18.00 12.71
N ASN A 175 -10.61 17.58 13.24
CA ASN A 175 -10.79 17.32 14.67
C ASN A 175 -10.70 15.81 14.88
N VAL A 176 -9.74 15.33 15.68
CA VAL A 176 -9.48 13.91 15.89
C VAL A 176 -9.63 13.52 17.36
N LYS A 177 -9.96 12.26 17.62
CA LYS A 177 -9.82 11.59 18.91
C LYS A 177 -8.93 10.37 18.78
N LEU A 178 -8.31 9.98 19.89
CA LEU A 178 -7.46 8.80 19.95
C LEU A 178 -8.24 7.66 20.59
N PHE A 179 -8.43 6.56 19.85
CA PHE A 179 -9.20 5.40 20.30
C PHE A 179 -8.28 4.21 20.59
N VAL A 180 -8.67 3.37 21.53
CA VAL A 180 -7.97 2.10 21.80
C VAL A 180 -8.22 1.04 20.72
N ASN A 181 -9.30 1.17 19.94
CA ASN A 181 -9.67 0.26 18.86
C ASN A 181 -9.71 1.00 17.51
N ASN A 182 -9.40 0.30 16.44
CA ASN A 182 -9.32 0.85 15.07
C ASN A 182 -10.68 1.28 14.52
N ASP A 183 -11.77 0.67 14.98
CA ASP A 183 -13.15 0.92 14.56
C ASP A 183 -13.85 2.07 15.33
N ALA A 184 -13.09 2.95 15.96
CA ALA A 184 -13.56 4.05 16.79
C ALA A 184 -14.43 3.60 17.98
N THR A 185 -14.18 2.41 18.50
CA THR A 185 -14.82 1.88 19.71
C THR A 185 -13.88 1.89 20.92
N GLY A 186 -14.39 1.55 22.11
CA GLY A 186 -13.60 1.51 23.34
C GLY A 186 -13.34 2.90 23.93
N THR A 187 -12.29 3.00 24.74
CA THR A 187 -11.88 4.26 25.37
C THR A 187 -11.38 5.25 24.33
N ALA A 188 -11.90 6.47 24.38
CA ALA A 188 -11.53 7.55 23.48
C ALA A 188 -10.89 8.70 24.27
N TYR A 189 -9.71 9.12 23.84
CA TYR A 189 -8.99 10.25 24.42
C TYR A 189 -9.20 11.51 23.56
N GLY A 190 -9.42 12.63 24.23
CA GLY A 190 -9.44 13.98 23.67
C GLY A 190 -8.74 14.94 24.60
N VAL A 191 -9.10 16.23 24.56
CA VAL A 191 -8.52 17.27 25.40
C VAL A 191 -9.58 17.87 26.31
N LYS A 192 -9.27 18.00 27.62
CA LYS A 192 -10.09 18.67 28.61
C LYS A 192 -9.21 19.56 29.49
N GLY A 193 -9.46 20.85 29.49
CA GLY A 193 -8.66 21.80 30.26
C GLY A 193 -7.17 21.89 29.84
N GLY A 194 -6.86 21.55 28.56
CA GLY A 194 -5.50 21.51 28.04
C GLY A 194 -4.75 20.19 28.31
N ALA A 195 -5.37 19.24 29.02
CA ALA A 195 -4.78 17.93 29.30
C ALA A 195 -5.46 16.82 28.46
N LEU A 196 -4.73 15.74 28.19
CA LEU A 196 -5.30 14.53 27.60
C LEU A 196 -6.32 13.91 28.56
N SER A 197 -7.50 13.52 28.06
CA SER A 197 -8.57 13.02 28.93
C SER A 197 -9.42 11.99 28.19
N ALA A 198 -9.80 10.92 28.92
CA ALA A 198 -10.75 9.90 28.46
C ALA A 198 -12.20 10.21 28.89
N GLU A 199 -12.46 11.36 29.54
CA GLU A 199 -13.81 11.72 29.98
C GLU A 199 -14.73 11.96 28.77
N ALA A 200 -16.02 11.66 28.95
CA ALA A 200 -17.00 11.72 27.85
C ALA A 200 -17.17 13.13 27.25
N ASP A 201 -16.88 14.18 28.02
CA ASP A 201 -16.93 15.59 27.62
C ASP A 201 -15.58 16.15 27.11
N ALA A 202 -14.54 15.31 27.01
CA ALA A 202 -13.28 15.71 26.40
C ALA A 202 -13.51 16.07 24.91
N THR A 203 -13.03 17.24 24.52
CA THR A 203 -13.13 17.74 23.14
C THR A 203 -12.13 17.03 22.24
N ALA A 204 -12.39 17.03 20.93
CA ALA A 204 -11.42 16.52 19.97
C ALA A 204 -10.15 17.37 19.92
N ILE A 205 -9.05 16.76 19.51
CA ILE A 205 -7.77 17.42 19.24
C ILE A 205 -7.90 18.08 17.86
N ALA A 206 -7.66 19.40 17.77
CA ALA A 206 -7.75 20.14 16.52
C ALA A 206 -6.37 20.14 15.84
N LEU A 207 -6.28 19.53 14.63
CA LEU A 207 -5.11 19.54 13.77
C LEU A 207 -5.33 20.49 12.59
N THR A 208 -4.31 21.24 12.21
CA THR A 208 -4.31 22.00 10.93
C THR A 208 -4.14 21.03 9.75
N ALA A 209 -4.33 21.52 8.52
CA ALA A 209 -3.97 20.74 7.34
C ALA A 209 -2.45 20.55 7.27
N GLY A 210 -1.99 19.34 6.97
CA GLY A 210 -0.56 19.04 6.87
C GLY A 210 -0.14 17.82 7.67
N LEU A 211 1.15 17.71 7.89
CA LEU A 211 1.76 16.63 8.68
C LEU A 211 1.98 17.10 10.12
N HIS A 212 1.57 16.27 11.06
CA HIS A 212 1.75 16.51 12.50
C HIS A 212 2.55 15.38 13.14
N TYR A 213 3.43 15.72 14.05
CA TYR A 213 3.94 14.80 15.06
C TYR A 213 3.05 14.88 16.29
N VAL A 214 2.45 13.77 16.68
CA VAL A 214 1.60 13.68 17.87
C VAL A 214 2.22 12.70 18.85
N GLN A 215 2.38 13.12 20.10
CA GLN A 215 2.83 12.27 21.20
C GLN A 215 1.91 12.43 22.39
N VAL A 216 1.59 11.34 23.06
CA VAL A 216 0.81 11.33 24.30
C VAL A 216 1.55 10.61 25.42
N ASN A 217 1.31 11.05 26.65
CA ASN A 217 1.67 10.36 27.86
C ASN A 217 0.39 10.13 28.66
N LEU A 218 -0.05 8.88 28.75
CA LEU A 218 -1.31 8.51 29.40
C LEU A 218 -1.23 8.67 30.92
N ASP A 219 -0.07 8.39 31.54
CA ASP A 219 0.13 8.47 32.98
C ASP A 219 0.13 9.92 33.47
N GLU A 220 0.65 10.84 32.67
CA GLU A 220 0.74 12.27 33.02
C GLU A 220 -0.40 13.09 32.39
N ALA A 221 -1.30 12.45 31.64
CA ALA A 221 -2.39 13.10 30.90
C ALA A 221 -1.90 14.22 29.95
N LYS A 222 -0.75 14.02 29.30
CA LYS A 222 -0.12 15.02 28.42
C LYS A 222 -0.28 14.67 26.96
N ILE A 223 -0.35 15.71 26.14
CA ILE A 223 -0.29 15.63 24.67
C ILE A 223 0.67 16.68 24.15
N ILE A 224 1.47 16.28 23.15
CA ILE A 224 2.30 17.15 22.31
C ILE A 224 1.76 17.01 20.89
N ASP A 225 1.51 18.15 20.25
CA ASP A 225 1.20 18.26 18.83
C ASP A 225 2.15 19.28 18.20
N VAL A 226 2.90 18.86 17.20
CA VAL A 226 3.84 19.73 16.47
C VAL A 226 3.55 19.63 14.98
N GLU A 227 3.17 20.74 14.37
CA GLU A 227 3.04 20.84 12.91
C GLU A 227 4.42 20.70 12.25
N LEU A 228 4.54 19.79 11.28
CA LEU A 228 5.77 19.53 10.55
C LEU A 228 5.67 20.15 9.16
N THR A 229 6.27 21.32 9.01
CA THR A 229 6.22 22.13 7.78
C THR A 229 7.34 21.78 6.79
N SER A 230 8.33 21.01 7.21
CA SER A 230 9.43 20.58 6.35
C SER A 230 9.98 19.21 6.76
N ILE A 231 10.33 18.41 5.75
CA ILE A 231 11.04 17.15 5.89
C ILE A 231 12.25 17.20 4.97
N GLY A 232 13.41 16.82 5.46
CA GLY A 232 14.64 16.77 4.67
C GLY A 232 15.52 15.57 5.00
N LEU A 233 16.40 15.25 4.07
CA LEU A 233 17.52 14.32 4.30
C LEU A 233 18.75 15.12 4.72
N ILE A 234 19.45 14.63 5.73
CA ILE A 234 20.67 15.23 6.24
C ILE A 234 21.72 14.15 6.48
N GLY A 235 22.96 14.40 6.13
CA GLY A 235 24.04 13.44 6.30
C GLY A 235 25.11 13.50 5.21
N GLU A 236 26.20 12.79 5.38
CA GLU A 236 27.30 12.76 4.42
C GLU A 236 26.85 12.27 3.03
N ALA A 237 25.86 11.39 2.97
CA ALA A 237 25.33 10.88 1.72
C ALA A 237 24.67 11.97 0.87
N VAL A 238 24.16 13.04 1.48
CA VAL A 238 23.38 14.09 0.82
C VAL A 238 24.02 15.47 0.95
N GLY A 239 25.33 15.51 1.20
CA GLY A 239 26.12 16.74 1.19
C GLY A 239 26.68 17.17 2.55
N GLY A 240 26.13 16.73 3.67
CA GLY A 240 26.64 17.03 5.02
C GLY A 240 25.58 17.01 6.11
N TRP A 241 26.03 17.23 7.34
CA TRP A 241 25.20 17.25 8.55
C TRP A 241 24.79 18.68 8.97
N ASP A 242 24.57 19.55 8.00
CA ASP A 242 24.22 20.96 8.22
C ASP A 242 22.94 21.37 7.46
N ASP A 243 22.32 22.47 7.87
CA ASP A 243 21.07 22.96 7.30
C ASP A 243 21.15 23.39 5.82
N ALA A 244 22.35 23.74 5.35
CA ALA A 244 22.55 24.13 3.95
C ALA A 244 22.53 22.89 3.03
N SER A 245 23.11 21.79 3.50
CA SER A 245 23.10 20.50 2.81
C SER A 245 21.68 19.94 2.76
N GLU A 246 20.93 20.00 3.88
CA GLU A 246 19.52 19.56 3.94
C GLU A 246 18.63 20.32 2.94
N ALA A 247 18.89 21.62 2.71
CA ALA A 247 18.08 22.43 1.79
C ALA A 247 18.06 21.88 0.34
N ASN A 248 19.05 21.07 -0.05
CA ASN A 248 19.13 20.42 -1.36
C ASN A 248 18.49 19.03 -1.39
N ALA A 249 17.94 18.55 -0.27
CA ALA A 249 17.40 17.21 -0.11
C ALA A 249 16.04 17.22 0.60
N MET A 250 15.18 18.18 0.26
CA MET A 250 13.87 18.36 0.86
C MET A 250 12.83 17.47 0.20
N PHE A 251 11.94 16.91 1.00
CA PHE A 251 10.78 16.17 0.53
C PHE A 251 9.62 17.09 0.14
N THR A 252 8.89 16.67 -0.87
CA THR A 252 7.60 17.24 -1.30
C THR A 252 6.52 16.18 -1.18
N PHE A 253 5.33 16.54 -0.70
CA PHE A 253 4.22 15.60 -0.57
C PHE A 253 3.56 15.34 -1.93
N ASP A 254 3.52 14.07 -2.35
CA ASP A 254 2.75 13.58 -3.49
C ASP A 254 1.35 13.18 -3.00
N ALA A 255 0.38 14.07 -3.12
CA ALA A 255 -0.98 13.84 -2.64
C ALA A 255 -1.73 12.71 -3.40
N ALA A 256 -1.35 12.42 -4.64
CA ALA A 256 -1.96 11.34 -5.42
C ALA A 256 -1.56 9.95 -4.91
N LYS A 257 -0.34 9.84 -4.37
CA LYS A 257 0.21 8.59 -3.82
C LYS A 257 0.19 8.54 -2.29
N GLY A 258 -0.03 9.66 -1.62
CA GLY A 258 0.00 9.77 -0.16
C GLY A 258 1.39 9.61 0.46
N VAL A 259 2.46 9.90 -0.29
CA VAL A 259 3.85 9.73 0.12
C VAL A 259 4.66 11.02 -0.04
N TRP A 260 5.82 11.07 0.60
CA TRP A 260 6.77 12.18 0.48
C TRP A 260 7.91 11.79 -0.44
N VAL A 261 8.27 12.65 -1.40
CA VAL A 261 9.29 12.38 -2.42
C VAL A 261 10.37 13.45 -2.38
N ALA A 262 11.64 13.03 -2.34
CA ALA A 262 12.81 13.89 -2.51
C ALA A 262 13.69 13.37 -3.65
N VAL A 263 14.15 14.26 -4.52
CA VAL A 263 15.14 13.94 -5.57
C VAL A 263 16.43 14.66 -5.23
N VAL A 264 17.49 13.89 -5.01
CA VAL A 264 18.82 14.42 -4.66
C VAL A 264 19.79 14.11 -5.79
N GLU A 265 20.40 15.13 -6.39
CA GLU A 265 21.21 15.00 -7.60
C GLU A 265 22.56 14.30 -7.37
N ASN A 266 23.17 14.47 -6.18
CA ASN A 266 24.53 14.05 -5.90
C ASN A 266 24.61 13.23 -4.61
N VAL A 267 23.90 12.11 -4.55
CA VAL A 267 24.01 11.17 -3.43
C VAL A 267 25.36 10.45 -3.50
N VAL A 268 25.98 10.21 -2.35
CA VAL A 268 27.22 9.45 -2.23
C VAL A 268 26.93 8.11 -1.58
N LYS A 269 27.13 7.04 -2.35
CA LYS A 269 26.95 5.65 -1.91
C LYS A 269 27.79 5.33 -0.67
N GLU A 270 27.26 4.44 0.18
CA GLU A 270 27.91 3.96 1.40
C GLU A 270 28.16 5.04 2.47
N LYS A 271 27.61 6.25 2.27
CA LYS A 271 27.62 7.32 3.26
C LYS A 271 26.31 7.34 4.06
N GLU A 272 26.40 7.92 5.24
CA GLU A 272 25.30 7.95 6.19
C GLU A 272 24.37 9.16 5.98
N TYR A 273 23.09 8.98 6.31
CA TYR A 273 22.06 10.04 6.31
C TYR A 273 20.92 9.70 7.26
N LYS A 274 20.06 10.69 7.53
CA LYS A 274 18.81 10.57 8.30
C LYS A 274 17.69 11.40 7.67
N VAL A 275 16.45 11.07 8.02
CA VAL A 275 15.30 11.95 7.79
C VAL A 275 15.15 12.87 8.98
N ARG A 276 15.06 14.19 8.75
CA ARG A 276 14.89 15.21 9.78
C ARG A 276 13.66 16.07 9.50
N PHE A 277 12.97 16.50 10.55
CA PHE A 277 11.74 17.29 10.46
C PHE A 277 11.96 18.69 11.02
N ASN A 278 11.44 19.72 10.34
CA ASN A 278 11.54 21.13 10.73
C ASN A 278 12.97 21.58 11.11
N LYS A 279 13.98 20.92 10.56
CA LYS A 279 15.40 21.11 10.93
C LYS A 279 15.69 20.84 12.41
N MET A 280 14.84 20.07 13.07
CA MET A 280 14.97 19.70 14.48
C MET A 280 15.38 18.23 14.62
N TRP A 281 16.22 17.93 15.62
CA TRP A 281 16.48 16.57 16.05
C TRP A 281 15.45 16.09 17.06
N ASN A 282 15.07 16.98 17.97
CA ASN A 282 14.17 16.69 19.06
C ASN A 282 12.99 17.66 19.08
N VAL A 283 11.84 17.19 19.54
CA VAL A 283 10.77 18.04 20.08
C VAL A 283 10.92 18.12 21.58
N VAL A 284 10.51 19.23 22.17
CA VAL A 284 10.64 19.50 23.61
C VAL A 284 9.24 19.72 24.20
N ASP A 285 8.89 19.00 25.26
CA ASP A 285 7.63 19.20 25.96
C ASP A 285 7.70 20.39 26.96
N ALA A 286 6.56 20.73 27.55
CA ALA A 286 6.46 21.82 28.52
C ALA A 286 7.28 21.61 29.82
N ALA A 287 7.76 20.39 30.07
CA ALA A 287 8.63 20.03 31.17
C ALA A 287 10.11 19.99 30.78
N ASN A 288 10.45 20.42 29.55
CA ASN A 288 11.77 20.35 28.93
C ASN A 288 12.31 18.93 28.72
N ASN A 289 11.44 17.92 28.60
CA ASN A 289 11.87 16.61 28.10
C ASN A 289 12.06 16.67 26.59
N GLU A 290 13.16 16.10 26.09
CA GLU A 290 13.48 16.02 24.68
C GLU A 290 13.13 14.65 24.10
N TYR A 291 12.48 14.63 22.95
CA TYR A 291 12.10 13.42 22.22
C TYR A 291 12.64 13.48 20.80
N ASN A 292 13.54 12.56 20.47
CA ASN A 292 14.11 12.49 19.11
C ASN A 292 13.03 12.04 18.11
N ILE A 293 12.81 12.86 17.07
CA ILE A 293 11.81 12.63 16.02
C ILE A 293 12.45 12.31 14.66
N SER A 294 13.78 12.41 14.52
CA SER A 294 14.45 12.03 13.29
C SER A 294 14.24 10.54 12.99
N LEU A 295 14.09 10.17 11.72
CA LEU A 295 13.94 8.77 11.33
C LEU A 295 15.26 8.17 10.83
N GLY A 296 15.50 6.93 11.24
CA GLY A 296 16.61 6.11 10.81
C GLY A 296 16.29 4.63 11.02
N GLY A 297 17.31 3.76 11.02
CA GLY A 297 17.17 2.32 11.19
C GLY A 297 17.18 1.55 9.86
N ALA A 298 16.15 0.79 9.53
CA ALA A 298 16.04 0.09 8.26
C ALA A 298 15.02 0.78 7.34
N LEU A 299 15.23 0.74 6.02
CA LEU A 299 14.34 1.40 5.05
C LEU A 299 12.89 0.86 5.09
N ASN A 300 12.71 -0.40 5.44
CA ASN A 300 11.39 -1.04 5.59
C ASN A 300 10.84 -0.97 7.02
N ASP A 301 11.59 -0.38 7.96
CA ASP A 301 11.20 -0.21 9.36
C ASP A 301 11.95 1.00 9.95
N LEU A 302 11.50 2.19 9.58
CA LEU A 302 12.07 3.44 10.07
C LEU A 302 11.62 3.72 11.50
N VAL A 303 12.60 4.00 12.36
CA VAL A 303 12.37 4.23 13.79
C VAL A 303 12.77 5.66 14.17
N MET A 304 11.96 6.33 14.97
CA MET A 304 12.29 7.64 15.54
C MET A 304 13.49 7.51 16.50
N GLY A 305 14.53 8.30 16.22
CA GLY A 305 15.81 8.20 16.95
C GLY A 305 16.64 6.98 16.57
N GLY A 306 16.25 6.22 15.52
CA GLY A 306 16.99 5.04 15.02
C GLY A 306 18.39 5.38 14.50
N ASP A 307 19.19 4.37 14.19
CA ASP A 307 20.54 4.51 13.66
C ASP A 307 20.54 5.21 12.29
N ASN A 308 21.70 5.71 11.84
CA ASN A 308 21.82 6.33 10.54
C ASN A 308 21.51 5.32 9.43
N LEU A 309 20.84 5.79 8.38
CA LEU A 309 20.65 5.05 7.14
C LEU A 309 21.92 5.14 6.30
N VAL A 310 22.14 4.19 5.42
CA VAL A 310 23.30 4.15 4.52
C VAL A 310 22.81 4.13 3.07
N ALA A 311 23.27 5.10 2.27
CA ALA A 311 22.87 5.25 0.88
C ALA A 311 23.33 4.07 0.00
N LYS A 312 22.42 3.57 -0.84
CA LYS A 312 22.68 2.43 -1.74
C LYS A 312 23.24 2.83 -3.09
N TYR A 313 23.05 4.07 -3.51
CA TYR A 313 23.37 4.54 -4.86
C TYR A 313 24.26 5.78 -4.85
N ASP A 314 25.03 5.95 -5.93
CA ASP A 314 25.73 7.19 -6.25
C ASP A 314 24.92 8.02 -7.26
N GLY A 315 25.03 9.36 -7.16
CA GLY A 315 24.42 10.29 -8.11
C GLY A 315 22.95 10.57 -7.84
N LYS A 316 22.17 10.83 -8.89
CA LYS A 316 20.76 11.20 -8.78
C LYS A 316 19.95 10.06 -8.18
N THR A 317 19.39 10.29 -7.02
CA THR A 317 18.59 9.29 -6.28
C THR A 317 17.25 9.90 -5.88
N THR A 318 16.19 9.14 -6.08
CA THR A 318 14.83 9.48 -5.61
C THR A 318 14.55 8.71 -4.33
N PHE A 319 14.18 9.43 -3.28
CA PHE A 319 13.76 8.89 -2.00
C PHE A 319 12.24 9.03 -1.89
N THR A 320 11.55 7.95 -1.58
CA THR A 320 10.09 7.96 -1.34
C THR A 320 9.84 7.49 0.08
N LEU A 321 9.31 8.40 0.93
CA LEU A 321 9.05 8.18 2.34
C LEU A 321 7.53 8.02 2.56
N ASP A 322 7.12 6.90 3.16
CA ASP A 322 5.74 6.64 3.56
C ASP A 322 5.61 6.75 5.09
N LEU A 323 4.85 7.74 5.53
CA LEU A 323 4.49 7.99 6.93
C LEU A 323 3.01 7.67 7.22
N SER A 324 2.26 7.16 6.24
CA SER A 324 0.82 6.90 6.36
C SER A 324 0.51 5.72 7.27
N LYS A 325 1.42 4.76 7.36
CA LYS A 325 1.26 3.52 8.14
C LYS A 325 2.53 3.21 8.92
N TYR A 326 2.35 2.70 10.13
CA TYR A 326 3.46 2.12 10.89
C TYR A 326 3.55 0.60 10.59
N PRO A 327 4.77 0.02 10.38
CA PRO A 327 6.08 0.71 10.39
C PRO A 327 6.23 1.70 9.25
N TYR A 328 6.95 2.82 9.49
CA TYR A 328 7.26 3.81 8.47
C TYR A 328 8.33 3.24 7.52
N THR A 329 8.21 3.58 6.25
CA THR A 329 9.11 3.02 5.23
C THR A 329 9.68 4.10 4.31
N MET A 330 10.82 3.82 3.74
CA MET A 330 11.39 4.63 2.68
C MET A 330 12.02 3.74 1.61
N THR A 331 11.91 4.16 0.37
CA THR A 331 12.62 3.52 -0.73
C THR A 331 13.65 4.47 -1.32
N GLU A 332 14.73 3.90 -1.86
CA GLU A 332 15.74 4.61 -2.65
C GLU A 332 15.70 4.07 -4.07
N ALA A 333 15.55 4.96 -5.06
CA ALA A 333 15.72 4.64 -6.48
C ALA A 333 16.92 5.43 -7.00
N GLY A 334 17.97 4.74 -7.39
CA GLY A 334 19.20 5.31 -7.92
C GLY A 334 19.02 5.95 -9.30
N PRO A 335 20.12 6.35 -9.97
CA PRO A 335 20.06 6.91 -11.31
C PRO A 335 19.32 5.97 -12.25
N ALA A 336 18.36 6.53 -12.99
CA ALA A 336 17.67 5.74 -13.99
C ALA A 336 18.67 5.20 -15.03
N PRO A 337 18.54 3.94 -15.44
CA PRO A 337 19.30 3.41 -16.56
C PRO A 337 18.92 4.18 -17.84
N THR A 338 19.84 4.28 -18.77
CA THR A 338 19.56 4.82 -20.10
C THR A 338 19.04 3.75 -21.07
N GLU A 339 19.09 2.50 -20.65
CA GLU A 339 18.62 1.35 -21.41
C GLU A 339 18.07 0.27 -20.47
N LEU A 340 16.96 -0.36 -20.86
CA LEU A 340 16.39 -1.57 -20.24
C LEU A 340 16.23 -2.65 -21.29
N TYR A 341 16.57 -3.88 -20.93
CA TYR A 341 16.47 -5.07 -21.78
C TYR A 341 15.14 -5.76 -21.52
N ILE A 342 14.38 -6.02 -22.60
CA ILE A 342 13.10 -6.74 -22.49
C ILE A 342 13.38 -8.22 -22.66
N ILE A 343 13.40 -8.96 -21.57
CA ILE A 343 13.70 -10.40 -21.53
C ILE A 343 12.45 -11.18 -21.18
N GLY A 344 12.09 -12.19 -21.99
CA GLY A 344 10.83 -12.91 -21.78
C GLY A 344 10.76 -14.25 -22.47
N GLY A 345 9.60 -14.89 -22.40
CA GLY A 345 9.35 -16.17 -23.03
C GLY A 345 9.52 -16.15 -24.54
N TYR A 346 9.25 -15.00 -25.20
CA TYR A 346 9.35 -14.86 -26.65
C TYR A 346 10.75 -15.15 -27.24
N GLN A 347 11.82 -15.06 -26.43
CA GLN A 347 13.19 -15.43 -26.80
C GLN A 347 13.80 -16.45 -25.82
N GLY A 348 12.94 -17.22 -25.09
CA GLY A 348 13.35 -18.30 -24.21
C GLY A 348 14.06 -17.84 -22.93
N TRP A 349 13.79 -16.63 -22.46
CA TRP A 349 14.40 -16.06 -21.23
C TRP A 349 15.93 -15.96 -21.30
N ASN A 350 16.49 -15.91 -22.52
CA ASN A 350 17.93 -15.90 -22.76
C ASN A 350 18.44 -14.48 -23.07
N HIS A 351 19.27 -13.94 -22.18
CA HIS A 351 19.88 -12.62 -22.37
C HIS A 351 20.81 -12.53 -23.59
N ASP A 352 21.37 -13.64 -24.03
CA ASP A 352 22.26 -13.68 -25.22
C ASP A 352 21.48 -13.75 -26.53
N ALA A 353 20.18 -14.05 -26.48
CA ALA A 353 19.33 -14.04 -27.67
C ALA A 353 18.96 -12.60 -28.08
N ALA A 354 18.59 -12.42 -29.35
CA ALA A 354 18.08 -11.13 -29.81
C ALA A 354 16.83 -10.72 -28.99
N HIS A 355 16.81 -9.50 -28.49
CA HIS A 355 15.75 -8.96 -27.64
C HIS A 355 15.52 -7.48 -27.91
N SER A 356 14.31 -7.03 -27.61
CA SER A 356 13.96 -5.61 -27.65
C SER A 356 14.55 -4.87 -26.45
N THR A 357 14.78 -3.57 -26.64
CA THR A 357 15.28 -2.68 -25.59
C THR A 357 14.45 -1.41 -25.52
N LEU A 358 14.33 -0.87 -24.29
CA LEU A 358 13.85 0.49 -24.08
C LEU A 358 15.04 1.41 -23.89
N LYS A 359 15.07 2.56 -24.55
CA LYS A 359 16.11 3.58 -24.38
C LYS A 359 15.49 4.93 -24.04
N GLY A 360 16.24 5.71 -23.28
CA GLY A 360 15.78 7.04 -22.93
C GLY A 360 16.71 7.77 -21.97
N GLU A 361 16.22 8.92 -21.51
CA GLU A 361 16.92 9.80 -20.60
C GLU A 361 15.96 10.28 -19.50
N ASN A 362 16.52 10.77 -18.40
CA ASN A 362 15.74 11.35 -17.30
C ASN A 362 14.67 10.41 -16.71
N GLY A 363 14.89 9.10 -16.79
CA GLY A 363 14.00 8.10 -16.22
C GLY A 363 12.85 7.66 -17.14
N VAL A 364 12.67 8.28 -18.30
CA VAL A 364 11.63 7.86 -19.27
C VAL A 364 12.28 7.09 -20.40
N LEU A 365 12.04 5.77 -20.46
CA LEU A 365 12.58 4.88 -21.46
C LEU A 365 11.46 4.40 -22.40
N LYS A 366 11.75 4.37 -23.70
CA LYS A 366 10.78 4.02 -24.74
C LYS A 366 11.36 2.98 -25.70
N GLY A 367 10.48 2.18 -26.30
CA GLY A 367 10.90 1.23 -27.32
C GLY A 367 9.72 0.42 -27.86
N PHE A 368 10.05 -0.50 -28.75
CA PHE A 368 9.08 -1.40 -29.36
C PHE A 368 9.33 -2.83 -28.93
N LEU A 369 8.25 -3.59 -28.78
CA LEU A 369 8.25 -5.02 -28.50
C LEU A 369 7.28 -5.72 -29.44
N TYR A 370 7.75 -6.69 -30.21
CA TYR A 370 6.90 -7.60 -30.95
C TYR A 370 6.78 -8.94 -30.21
N LEU A 371 5.56 -9.34 -29.90
CA LEU A 371 5.25 -10.62 -29.27
C LEU A 371 4.57 -11.53 -30.29
N PRO A 372 5.19 -12.66 -30.69
CA PRO A 372 4.55 -13.65 -31.53
C PRO A 372 3.40 -14.35 -30.79
N ASP A 373 2.42 -14.88 -31.52
CA ASP A 373 1.35 -15.69 -30.95
C ASP A 373 1.84 -17.13 -30.71
N THR A 374 2.58 -17.29 -29.61
CA THR A 374 3.15 -18.56 -29.16
C THR A 374 2.95 -18.76 -27.67
N ALA A 375 2.91 -20.03 -27.22
CA ALA A 375 2.79 -20.35 -25.80
C ALA A 375 3.97 -19.82 -24.97
N ASP A 376 5.17 -19.74 -25.57
CA ASP A 376 6.35 -19.20 -24.89
C ASP A 376 6.26 -17.68 -24.71
N ALA A 377 5.82 -16.94 -25.72
CA ALA A 377 5.59 -15.50 -25.62
C ALA A 377 4.49 -15.16 -24.59
N ALA A 378 3.48 -16.01 -24.45
CA ALA A 378 2.41 -15.85 -23.46
C ALA A 378 2.89 -15.97 -22.01
N GLN A 379 4.13 -16.46 -21.74
CA GLN A 379 4.73 -16.45 -20.42
C GLN A 379 5.09 -15.04 -19.95
N GLY A 380 5.07 -14.04 -20.84
CA GLY A 380 5.36 -12.64 -20.55
C GLY A 380 6.84 -12.30 -20.57
N PHE A 381 7.18 -11.16 -19.98
CA PHE A 381 8.53 -10.59 -19.99
C PHE A 381 8.84 -9.80 -18.72
N LYS A 382 10.10 -9.44 -18.55
CA LYS A 382 10.58 -8.48 -17.55
C LYS A 382 11.40 -7.38 -18.23
N LEU A 383 11.49 -6.22 -17.56
CA LEU A 383 12.42 -5.16 -17.94
C LEU A 383 13.66 -5.29 -17.06
N CYS A 384 14.79 -5.64 -17.65
CA CYS A 384 16.04 -5.88 -16.93
C CYS A 384 16.99 -4.69 -17.09
N SER A 385 17.56 -4.21 -15.99
CA SER A 385 18.50 -3.08 -16.01
C SER A 385 19.91 -3.48 -16.46
N GLN A 386 20.19 -4.77 -16.48
CA GLN A 386 21.47 -5.34 -16.92
C GLN A 386 21.22 -6.50 -17.89
N HIS A 387 22.27 -6.85 -18.63
CA HIS A 387 22.24 -7.97 -19.57
C HIS A 387 22.44 -9.32 -18.86
N ASN A 388 21.80 -9.44 -17.69
CA ASN A 388 21.74 -10.63 -16.84
C ASN A 388 20.63 -10.43 -15.78
N TRP A 389 20.48 -11.40 -14.85
CA TRP A 389 19.49 -11.34 -13.77
C TRP A 389 19.99 -10.64 -12.48
N ASP A 390 21.21 -10.13 -12.43
CA ASP A 390 21.81 -9.61 -11.20
C ASP A 390 21.34 -8.20 -10.82
N GLY A 391 20.84 -7.43 -11.80
CA GLY A 391 20.36 -6.06 -11.58
C GLY A 391 18.86 -5.99 -11.19
N PRO A 392 18.33 -4.78 -11.01
CA PRO A 392 16.90 -4.58 -10.90
C PRO A 392 16.16 -5.14 -12.12
N ASN A 393 15.21 -6.05 -11.88
CA ASN A 393 14.39 -6.71 -12.89
C ASN A 393 12.92 -6.38 -12.60
N PHE A 394 12.34 -5.49 -13.38
CA PHE A 394 10.97 -5.01 -13.17
C PHE A 394 9.96 -6.04 -13.65
N GLY A 395 9.04 -6.38 -12.78
CA GLY A 395 7.87 -7.23 -13.04
C GLY A 395 6.61 -6.60 -12.44
N GLN A 396 5.53 -7.36 -12.34
CA GLN A 396 4.26 -6.89 -11.79
C GLN A 396 3.85 -7.72 -10.57
N LYS A 397 3.43 -7.03 -9.50
CA LYS A 397 2.83 -7.63 -8.31
C LYS A 397 1.72 -6.70 -7.82
N ASP A 398 0.54 -7.25 -7.57
CA ASP A 398 -0.63 -6.49 -7.08
C ASP A 398 -0.92 -5.23 -7.93
N ASP A 399 -0.86 -5.35 -9.26
CA ASP A 399 -1.01 -4.29 -10.26
C ASP A 399 0.03 -3.15 -10.19
N VAL A 400 1.10 -3.34 -9.43
CA VAL A 400 2.22 -2.40 -9.33
C VAL A 400 3.48 -2.96 -9.99
N ILE A 401 4.18 -2.12 -10.76
CA ILE A 401 5.50 -2.47 -11.28
C ILE A 401 6.54 -2.32 -10.17
N ASN A 402 7.29 -3.36 -9.90
CA ASN A 402 8.35 -3.34 -8.89
C ASN A 402 9.48 -4.33 -9.20
N THR A 403 10.52 -4.33 -8.37
CA THR A 403 11.70 -5.21 -8.48
C THR A 403 11.76 -6.26 -7.38
N ASP A 404 10.66 -6.54 -6.69
CA ASP A 404 10.60 -7.57 -5.67
C ASP A 404 10.95 -8.93 -6.28
N GLY A 405 11.64 -9.77 -5.53
CA GLY A 405 12.09 -11.07 -6.03
C GLY A 405 10.95 -12.04 -6.42
N ASP A 406 9.74 -11.78 -5.93
CA ASP A 406 8.50 -12.51 -6.23
C ASP A 406 7.57 -11.77 -7.21
N ALA A 407 7.99 -10.60 -7.76
CA ALA A 407 7.22 -9.94 -8.80
C ALA A 407 7.04 -10.85 -10.01
N GLY A 408 5.79 -11.01 -10.46
CA GLY A 408 5.42 -11.77 -11.64
C GLY A 408 5.94 -11.15 -12.93
N ASN A 409 5.66 -11.80 -14.06
CA ASN A 409 6.02 -11.29 -15.36
C ASN A 409 4.99 -10.23 -15.83
N LEU A 410 5.46 -9.27 -16.62
CA LEU A 410 4.62 -8.37 -17.40
C LEU A 410 4.03 -9.15 -18.57
N THR A 411 2.75 -8.97 -18.89
CA THR A 411 2.08 -9.69 -19.98
C THR A 411 1.37 -8.73 -20.92
N LEU A 412 1.48 -8.99 -22.20
CA LEU A 412 0.76 -8.29 -23.28
C LEU A 412 0.23 -9.33 -24.27
N ALA A 413 -0.82 -8.98 -25.00
CA ALA A 413 -1.32 -9.81 -26.09
C ALA A 413 -0.30 -9.90 -27.25
N PRO A 414 -0.36 -10.95 -28.08
CA PRO A 414 0.46 -11.02 -29.30
C PRO A 414 0.28 -9.79 -30.19
N GLY A 415 1.36 -9.33 -30.80
CA GLY A 415 1.37 -8.14 -31.67
C GLY A 415 2.57 -7.23 -31.43
N LEU A 416 2.59 -6.09 -32.11
CA LEU A 416 3.58 -5.05 -31.93
C LEU A 416 3.09 -4.02 -30.90
N TRP A 417 3.96 -3.67 -29.96
CA TRP A 417 3.67 -2.73 -28.89
C TRP A 417 4.72 -1.62 -28.84
N HIS A 418 4.29 -0.39 -28.69
CA HIS A 418 5.13 0.69 -28.20
C HIS A 418 5.02 0.75 -26.69
N ILE A 419 6.17 0.74 -26.00
CA ILE A 419 6.28 0.70 -24.54
C ILE A 419 6.97 1.97 -24.06
N VAL A 420 6.40 2.62 -23.05
CA VAL A 420 7.00 3.73 -22.31
C VAL A 420 7.06 3.34 -20.85
N PHE A 421 8.26 3.31 -20.30
CA PHE A 421 8.49 3.03 -18.89
C PHE A 421 9.04 4.26 -18.19
N ASP A 422 8.34 4.73 -17.16
CA ASP A 422 8.84 5.76 -16.25
C ASP A 422 9.47 5.08 -15.02
N TYR A 423 10.78 5.13 -14.97
CA TYR A 423 11.59 4.48 -13.93
C TYR A 423 11.31 5.00 -12.52
N TYR A 424 11.11 6.33 -12.37
CA TYR A 424 10.90 6.93 -11.05
C TYR A 424 9.45 6.80 -10.57
N ALA A 425 8.51 6.78 -11.52
CA ALA A 425 7.10 6.55 -11.21
C ALA A 425 6.74 5.06 -11.09
N ASN A 426 7.63 4.16 -11.54
CA ASN A 426 7.35 2.72 -11.71
C ASN A 426 6.07 2.45 -12.52
N THR A 427 5.87 3.22 -13.60
CA THR A 427 4.68 3.08 -14.45
C THR A 427 5.04 2.61 -15.84
N LEU A 428 4.23 1.70 -16.38
CA LEU A 428 4.35 1.17 -17.73
C LEU A 428 3.13 1.61 -18.53
N THR A 429 3.37 2.37 -19.61
CA THR A 429 2.35 2.70 -20.59
C THR A 429 2.60 1.91 -21.86
N THR A 430 1.59 1.23 -22.37
CA THR A 430 1.69 0.41 -23.57
C THR A 430 0.66 0.84 -24.61
N THR A 431 1.08 0.95 -25.87
CA THR A 431 0.20 1.26 -27.00
C THR A 431 0.32 0.15 -28.03
N ALA A 432 -0.78 -0.51 -28.34
CA ALA A 432 -0.81 -1.50 -29.41
C ALA A 432 -0.57 -0.81 -30.76
N ILE A 433 0.33 -1.35 -31.56
CA ILE A 433 0.62 -0.87 -32.91
C ILE A 433 -0.08 -1.79 -33.92
N THR A 434 -1.04 -1.23 -34.62
CA THR A 434 -1.86 -1.94 -35.63
C THR A 434 -1.50 -1.54 -37.06
N GLY A 435 -0.81 -0.42 -37.23
CA GLY A 435 -0.33 0.10 -38.51
C GLY A 435 1.09 0.65 -38.40
N VAL A 436 1.91 0.34 -39.39
CA VAL A 436 3.25 0.92 -39.59
C VAL A 436 3.32 1.40 -41.03
N GLY A 437 3.68 2.66 -41.22
CA GLY A 437 3.69 3.23 -42.57
C GLY A 437 4.75 4.30 -42.77
N LEU A 438 4.95 4.65 -44.01
CA LEU A 438 5.77 5.78 -44.46
C LEU A 438 4.86 6.94 -44.83
N ILE A 439 5.19 8.13 -44.37
CA ILE A 439 4.47 9.35 -44.70
C ILE A 439 5.45 10.44 -45.10
N GLY A 440 5.17 11.24 -46.10
CA GLY A 440 6.11 12.25 -46.58
C GLY A 440 5.60 13.13 -47.70
N ASN A 441 6.52 13.81 -48.34
CA ASN A 441 6.23 14.70 -49.45
C ASN A 441 5.77 13.94 -50.73
N GLY A 442 4.83 14.58 -51.44
CA GLY A 442 4.32 14.09 -52.72
C GLY A 442 3.38 12.87 -52.60
N ASP A 443 2.67 12.56 -53.70
CA ASP A 443 1.63 11.53 -53.71
C ASP A 443 2.19 10.13 -53.38
N VAL A 444 3.46 9.86 -53.67
CA VAL A 444 4.13 8.57 -53.41
C VAL A 444 4.26 8.25 -51.90
N PHE A 445 4.24 9.28 -51.06
CA PHE A 445 4.27 9.15 -49.60
C PHE A 445 3.01 9.77 -48.95
N GLY A 446 1.89 9.88 -49.70
CA GLY A 446 0.61 10.36 -49.20
C GLY A 446 0.57 11.85 -48.84
N ASN A 447 1.54 12.63 -49.25
CA ASN A 447 1.61 14.10 -49.10
C ASN A 447 1.33 14.60 -47.67
N TRP A 448 1.92 13.93 -46.66
CA TRP A 448 1.73 14.17 -45.24
C TRP A 448 0.28 13.99 -44.72
N GLY A 449 -0.61 13.42 -45.55
CA GLY A 449 -2.02 13.25 -45.24
C GLY A 449 -2.44 11.80 -44.96
N SER A 450 -1.73 10.84 -45.61
CA SER A 450 -2.00 9.40 -45.43
C SER A 450 -0.70 8.61 -45.51
N ASP A 451 -0.65 7.47 -44.83
CA ASP A 451 0.52 6.61 -44.80
C ASP A 451 0.51 5.66 -46.01
N VAL A 452 1.70 5.23 -46.42
CA VAL A 452 1.91 4.07 -47.24
C VAL A 452 2.28 2.90 -46.33
N ASP A 453 1.34 1.98 -46.17
CA ASP A 453 1.46 0.90 -45.19
C ASP A 453 2.62 -0.04 -45.51
N MET A 454 3.33 -0.45 -44.45
CA MET A 454 4.39 -1.45 -44.49
C MET A 454 3.85 -2.81 -44.00
N ALA A 455 4.28 -3.88 -44.64
CA ALA A 455 3.95 -5.24 -44.24
C ALA A 455 5.06 -5.86 -43.37
N TYR A 456 4.68 -6.60 -42.34
CA TYR A 456 5.63 -7.34 -41.48
C TYR A 456 6.04 -8.66 -42.14
N ASP A 457 7.35 -8.89 -42.24
CA ASP A 457 7.94 -10.18 -42.61
C ASP A 457 8.45 -10.88 -41.35
N ALA A 458 7.76 -11.92 -40.90
CA ALA A 458 8.10 -12.67 -39.72
C ALA A 458 9.42 -13.46 -39.83
N THR A 459 9.87 -13.76 -41.07
CA THR A 459 11.13 -14.49 -41.31
C THR A 459 12.32 -13.54 -41.24
N ALA A 460 12.19 -12.37 -41.85
CA ALA A 460 13.22 -11.33 -41.83
C ALA A 460 13.17 -10.49 -40.53
N GLN A 461 12.06 -10.55 -39.78
CA GLN A 461 11.76 -9.71 -38.62
C GLN A 461 11.86 -8.21 -38.94
N THR A 462 11.39 -7.81 -40.12
CA THR A 462 11.37 -6.43 -40.63
C THR A 462 10.00 -6.04 -41.15
N TRP A 463 9.75 -4.75 -41.20
CA TRP A 463 8.61 -4.14 -41.87
C TRP A 463 9.06 -3.65 -43.23
N SER A 464 8.33 -3.92 -44.30
CA SER A 464 8.74 -3.51 -45.63
C SER A 464 7.59 -3.02 -46.50
N VAL A 465 7.93 -2.13 -47.42
CA VAL A 465 7.06 -1.67 -48.51
C VAL A 465 7.87 -1.35 -49.76
N THR A 466 7.35 -1.66 -50.92
CA THR A 466 7.95 -1.25 -52.23
C THR A 466 7.11 -0.13 -52.81
N ILE A 467 7.72 0.99 -53.11
CA ILE A 467 7.07 2.19 -53.64
C ILE A 467 7.67 2.47 -55.04
N GLU A 468 6.80 2.71 -56.02
CA GLU A 468 7.21 3.08 -57.39
C GLU A 468 7.34 4.60 -57.52
N ASN A 469 8.16 5.05 -58.46
CA ASN A 469 8.36 6.47 -58.79
C ASN A 469 8.79 7.35 -57.59
N VAL A 470 9.55 6.80 -56.66
CA VAL A 470 10.12 7.54 -55.53
C VAL A 470 11.07 8.62 -56.09
N PRO A 471 10.89 9.90 -55.73
CA PRO A 471 11.85 10.96 -56.05
C PRO A 471 13.11 10.85 -55.16
N ALA A 472 14.26 11.23 -55.68
CA ALA A 472 15.45 11.42 -54.85
C ALA A 472 15.31 12.70 -53.99
N ASP A 473 15.98 12.74 -52.84
CA ASP A 473 16.02 13.88 -51.90
C ASP A 473 14.63 14.31 -51.38
N ASN A 474 13.71 13.34 -51.28
CA ASN A 474 12.33 13.58 -50.84
C ASN A 474 12.18 13.30 -49.32
N ASP A 475 11.46 14.18 -48.63
CA ASP A 475 11.27 14.06 -47.19
C ASP A 475 10.23 13.02 -46.82
N TYR A 476 10.52 12.16 -45.84
CA TYR A 476 9.59 11.20 -45.27
C TYR A 476 9.86 10.90 -43.81
N LYS A 477 8.92 10.22 -43.15
CA LYS A 477 9.03 9.67 -41.77
C LYS A 477 8.40 8.29 -41.72
N VAL A 478 8.76 7.54 -40.69
CA VAL A 478 8.00 6.37 -40.25
C VAL A 478 6.94 6.81 -39.27
N ARG A 479 5.70 6.42 -39.44
CA ARG A 479 4.58 6.74 -38.55
C ARG A 479 3.84 5.46 -38.15
N PHE A 480 3.25 5.47 -36.92
CA PHE A 480 2.56 4.32 -36.36
C PHE A 480 1.10 4.66 -36.12
N ASN A 481 0.19 3.71 -36.37
CA ASN A 481 -1.25 3.85 -36.16
C ASN A 481 -1.88 5.08 -36.86
N ASP A 482 -1.32 5.55 -37.95
CA ASP A 482 -1.76 6.78 -38.66
C ASP A 482 -1.78 8.03 -37.75
N ASP A 483 -1.04 8.01 -36.64
CA ASP A 483 -1.01 9.06 -35.62
C ASP A 483 0.41 9.61 -35.40
N TRP A 484 0.53 10.92 -35.21
CA TRP A 484 1.81 11.58 -34.96
C TRP A 484 2.37 11.37 -33.56
N GLY A 485 1.59 10.83 -32.62
CA GLY A 485 2.02 10.54 -31.26
C GLY A 485 3.17 9.53 -31.18
N ILE A 486 3.33 8.65 -32.20
CA ILE A 486 4.45 7.73 -32.31
C ILE A 486 4.97 7.80 -33.75
N ASN A 487 6.17 8.36 -33.93
CA ASN A 487 6.84 8.48 -35.21
C ASN A 487 8.36 8.36 -35.07
N LEU A 488 9.03 7.91 -36.12
CA LEU A 488 10.49 7.82 -36.14
C LEU A 488 11.04 8.61 -37.34
N GLY A 489 12.21 9.21 -37.12
CA GLY A 489 12.99 9.95 -38.11
C GLY A 489 14.43 10.12 -37.68
N GLY A 490 15.14 11.09 -38.26
CA GLY A 490 16.53 11.43 -37.95
C GLY A 490 17.52 10.75 -38.89
N ASP A 491 18.43 9.92 -38.37
CA ASP A 491 19.40 9.16 -39.15
C ASP A 491 18.81 7.78 -39.50
N ALA A 492 18.83 7.40 -40.77
CA ALA A 492 18.33 6.11 -41.25
C ALA A 492 19.04 4.90 -40.59
N THR A 493 20.24 5.08 -40.06
CA THR A 493 21.01 4.05 -39.32
C THR A 493 20.79 4.12 -37.80
N ASN A 494 20.09 5.15 -37.31
CA ASN A 494 19.76 5.34 -35.91
C ASN A 494 18.51 6.22 -35.77
N LEU A 495 17.36 5.63 -36.10
CA LEU A 495 16.08 6.31 -36.01
C LEU A 495 15.73 6.65 -34.56
N THR A 496 15.21 7.84 -34.35
CA THR A 496 14.74 8.32 -33.04
C THR A 496 13.29 8.77 -33.10
N GLN A 497 12.58 8.63 -31.98
CA GLN A 497 11.23 9.18 -31.89
C GLN A 497 11.26 10.70 -32.02
N ASP A 498 10.31 11.25 -32.78
CA ASP A 498 10.23 12.67 -33.09
C ASP A 498 11.47 13.25 -33.82
N GLY A 499 12.37 12.37 -34.32
CA GLY A 499 13.53 12.76 -35.10
C GLY A 499 13.18 13.59 -36.35
N ALA A 500 14.15 14.29 -36.92
CA ALA A 500 13.96 15.07 -38.15
C ALA A 500 13.47 14.20 -39.30
N ASN A 501 12.92 14.81 -40.38
CA ASN A 501 12.56 14.08 -41.55
C ASN A 501 13.75 13.33 -42.16
N LEU A 502 13.52 12.12 -42.60
CA LEU A 502 14.44 11.35 -43.45
C LEU A 502 14.39 11.90 -44.88
N LYS A 503 15.44 11.62 -45.63
CA LYS A 503 15.48 11.92 -47.06
C LYS A 503 15.75 10.67 -47.87
N THR A 504 14.99 10.51 -48.98
CA THR A 504 15.24 9.42 -49.89
C THR A 504 16.62 9.57 -50.55
N THR A 505 17.38 8.49 -50.54
CA THR A 505 18.71 8.41 -51.19
C THR A 505 18.64 7.75 -52.59
N LYS A 506 17.57 6.96 -52.83
CA LYS A 506 17.30 6.30 -54.10
C LYS A 506 16.09 6.89 -54.81
N SER A 507 15.95 6.63 -56.09
CA SER A 507 14.82 7.03 -56.92
C SER A 507 14.31 5.87 -57.77
N GLY A 508 13.07 5.98 -58.25
CA GLY A 508 12.41 4.93 -59.04
C GLY A 508 11.65 3.95 -58.16
N THR A 509 11.76 2.67 -58.44
CA THR A 509 11.15 1.64 -57.58
C THR A 509 12.08 1.34 -56.44
N VAL A 510 11.68 1.65 -55.21
CA VAL A 510 12.50 1.52 -54.00
C VAL A 510 11.75 0.66 -52.98
N THR A 511 12.43 -0.34 -52.44
CA THR A 511 11.93 -1.11 -51.29
C THR A 511 12.53 -0.53 -50.02
N PHE A 512 11.66 -0.12 -49.09
CA PHE A 512 12.04 0.34 -47.76
C PHE A 512 11.90 -0.83 -46.78
N GLU A 513 12.94 -1.09 -45.99
CA GLU A 513 12.94 -2.07 -44.90
C GLU A 513 13.24 -1.38 -43.58
N LEU A 514 12.32 -1.49 -42.64
CA LEU A 514 12.40 -0.95 -41.29
C LEU A 514 12.69 -2.07 -40.30
N ASN A 515 13.70 -1.87 -39.44
CA ASN A 515 13.99 -2.73 -38.30
C ASN A 515 13.82 -1.92 -37.01
N ILE A 516 12.87 -2.36 -36.17
CA ILE A 516 12.57 -1.77 -34.84
C ILE A 516 12.60 -2.81 -33.71
N PHE A 517 13.26 -3.96 -33.94
CA PHE A 517 13.37 -5.02 -32.92
C PHE A 517 14.32 -4.68 -31.79
N ALA A 518 15.47 -4.10 -32.12
CA ALA A 518 16.48 -3.68 -31.17
C ALA A 518 17.13 -2.39 -31.62
N HIS A 519 17.53 -1.57 -30.71
CA HIS A 519 18.32 -0.38 -31.02
C HIS A 519 19.73 -0.72 -31.57
N PRO A 520 20.25 0.07 -32.51
CA PRO A 520 19.60 1.20 -33.16
C PRO A 520 18.49 0.77 -34.10
N TYR A 521 17.37 1.48 -34.12
CA TYR A 521 16.33 1.29 -35.14
C TYR A 521 16.85 1.81 -36.48
N THR A 522 16.56 1.08 -37.54
CA THR A 522 17.10 1.39 -38.89
C THR A 522 16.04 1.31 -39.96
N ILE A 523 16.20 2.12 -41.01
CA ILE A 523 15.49 1.96 -42.26
C ILE A 523 16.46 1.94 -43.42
N VAL A 524 16.30 0.97 -44.31
CA VAL A 524 17.19 0.76 -45.45
C VAL A 524 16.38 0.87 -46.76
N GLU A 525 16.90 1.62 -47.72
CA GLU A 525 16.41 1.71 -49.09
C GLU A 525 17.15 0.68 -49.95
N LYS A 526 16.40 -0.23 -50.58
CA LYS A 526 16.94 -1.25 -51.51
C LYS A 526 16.57 -1.01 -52.95
#